data_88d6d33bebbe6f5aa3389afcc7a42581
#
_entry.id   88d6d33bebbe6f5aa3389afcc7a42581
#
_cell.length_a   1.000
_cell.length_b   1.000
_cell.length_c   1.000
_cell.angle_alpha   90.00
_cell.angle_beta   90.00
_cell.angle_gamma   90.00
#
_symmetry.space_group_name_H-M   'P 1'
#
loop_
_entity.id
_entity.type
_entity.pdbx_description
1 polymer ?
#
loop_
_entity_poly.entity_id
_entity_poly.type
_entity_poly.pdbx_seq_one_letter_code
_entity_poly.pdbx_strand_id
1 'polypeptide(L)'
;MKKFLKIKFFTLLLAQSSFVFGEVIWRTAIYSDDYWFYLVPDTEPEEDWNMLEYESSNWLNGQGGFGYGDGDDGTAIDQTISVYLRKNFNVDNVSLIEDAILHADYDDGFIAYINGHEIARSSNLGNQGDFIAYNSTTSTDHEASLYNGGYPETFNLDSENLDSLLVNGSNVLAIQVHNVGINSSDLSSNFFLSFSFNDDSSYYRPVPDWFTPPFNFSLSNLPIININTYN
;
A
#
# COMPACT_ATOMS: atom_id res chain seq x y z
N MET A 1 -55.36 -35.65 -51.40
CA MET A 1 -54.87 -34.32 -51.08
C MET A 1 -53.93 -34.41 -49.91
N LYS A 2 -52.58 -34.33 -50.07
CA LYS A 2 -51.60 -34.37 -49.02
C LYS A 2 -51.26 -32.92 -48.66
N LYS A 3 -51.56 -32.49 -47.41
CA LYS A 3 -51.17 -31.18 -46.90
C LYS A 3 -49.70 -31.23 -46.47
N PHE A 4 -48.83 -30.47 -47.13
CA PHE A 4 -47.46 -30.26 -46.69
C PHE A 4 -47.43 -29.19 -45.56
N LEU A 5 -46.95 -29.58 -44.41
CA LEU A 5 -46.68 -28.70 -43.26
C LEU A 5 -45.31 -27.99 -43.49
N LYS A 6 -45.32 -26.68 -43.72
CA LYS A 6 -44.09 -25.87 -43.83
C LYS A 6 -43.65 -25.53 -42.40
N ILE A 7 -42.57 -26.16 -41.95
CA ILE A 7 -41.88 -25.78 -40.71
C ILE A 7 -40.96 -24.62 -41.07
N LYS A 8 -41.23 -23.44 -40.49
CA LYS A 8 -40.31 -22.27 -40.52
C LYS A 8 -39.28 -22.47 -39.43
N PHE A 9 -38.03 -22.73 -39.81
CA PHE A 9 -36.88 -22.62 -38.92
C PHE A 9 -36.63 -21.15 -38.60
N PHE A 10 -36.79 -20.79 -37.33
CA PHE A 10 -36.40 -19.49 -36.78
C PHE A 10 -34.97 -19.63 -36.26
N THR A 11 -33.96 -19.18 -36.99
CA THR A 11 -32.57 -19.17 -36.55
C THR A 11 -32.42 -18.02 -35.57
N LEU A 12 -32.38 -18.33 -34.30
CA LEU A 12 -32.06 -17.36 -33.26
C LEU A 12 -30.53 -17.08 -33.28
N LEU A 13 -30.14 -15.93 -33.81
CA LEU A 13 -28.76 -15.47 -33.82
C LEU A 13 -28.47 -14.97 -32.40
N LEU A 14 -27.85 -15.79 -31.54
CA LEU A 14 -27.28 -15.37 -30.28
C LEU A 14 -26.02 -14.57 -30.58
N ALA A 15 -26.11 -13.25 -30.49
CA ALA A 15 -24.93 -12.40 -30.45
C ALA A 15 -24.22 -12.66 -29.11
N GLN A 16 -23.14 -13.42 -29.13
CA GLN A 16 -22.21 -13.50 -28.01
C GLN A 16 -21.43 -12.17 -27.99
N SER A 17 -21.83 -11.25 -27.10
CA SER A 17 -20.97 -10.17 -26.70
C SER A 17 -19.87 -10.75 -25.80
N SER A 18 -18.70 -11.01 -26.37
CA SER A 18 -17.50 -11.24 -25.57
C SER A 18 -17.13 -9.90 -24.91
N PHE A 19 -17.43 -9.77 -23.64
CA PHE A 19 -16.82 -8.74 -22.82
C PHE A 19 -15.34 -9.14 -22.70
N VAL A 20 -14.48 -8.42 -23.40
CA VAL A 20 -13.04 -8.44 -23.11
C VAL A 20 -12.87 -7.58 -21.87
N PHE A 21 -12.78 -8.20 -20.71
CA PHE A 21 -12.30 -7.52 -19.51
C PHE A 21 -10.80 -7.26 -19.74
N GLY A 22 -10.38 -6.01 -19.64
CA GLY A 22 -8.96 -5.66 -19.65
C GLY A 22 -8.27 -6.41 -18.49
N GLU A 23 -7.06 -6.87 -18.72
CA GLU A 23 -6.21 -7.42 -17.69
C GLU A 23 -5.85 -6.29 -16.72
N VAL A 24 -6.14 -6.45 -15.43
CA VAL A 24 -5.73 -5.48 -14.40
C VAL A 24 -4.22 -5.61 -14.19
N ILE A 25 -3.50 -4.52 -14.43
CA ILE A 25 -2.04 -4.48 -14.36
C ILE A 25 -1.61 -3.75 -13.09
N TRP A 26 -0.84 -4.42 -12.25
CA TRP A 26 -0.26 -3.81 -11.05
C TRP A 26 1.15 -3.26 -11.33
N ARG A 27 1.42 -2.07 -10.78
CA ARG A 27 2.70 -1.38 -10.84
C ARG A 27 3.04 -0.78 -9.48
N THR A 28 4.32 -0.73 -9.14
CA THR A 28 4.81 -0.18 -7.87
C THR A 28 5.36 1.23 -8.07
N ALA A 29 4.72 2.19 -7.44
CA ALA A 29 5.11 3.59 -7.44
C ALA A 29 6.27 3.87 -6.48
N ILE A 30 6.26 3.22 -5.31
CA ILE A 30 7.29 3.37 -4.27
C ILE A 30 7.78 1.97 -3.90
N TYR A 31 9.11 1.77 -3.95
CA TYR A 31 9.81 0.62 -3.40
C TYR A 31 10.47 0.99 -2.06
N SER A 32 10.65 0.00 -1.19
CA SER A 32 11.30 0.23 0.09
C SER A 32 12.70 0.80 -0.06
N ASP A 33 13.47 0.35 -1.06
CA ASP A 33 14.85 0.76 -1.35
C ASP A 33 14.98 2.09 -2.10
N ASP A 34 13.88 2.80 -2.37
CA ASP A 34 13.93 4.16 -2.90
C ASP A 34 14.57 5.12 -1.87
N TYR A 35 15.04 6.29 -2.32
CA TYR A 35 15.52 7.32 -1.42
C TYR A 35 14.36 8.10 -0.80
N TRP A 36 14.41 8.24 0.53
CA TRP A 36 13.42 8.93 1.35
C TRP A 36 14.06 10.06 2.16
N PHE A 37 13.26 11.04 2.52
CA PHE A 37 13.59 11.91 3.64
C PHE A 37 13.21 11.20 4.94
N TYR A 38 14.10 11.30 5.96
CA TYR A 38 13.85 10.70 7.25
C TYR A 38 14.29 11.61 8.41
N LEU A 39 13.62 11.44 9.54
CA LEU A 39 13.91 12.14 10.78
C LEU A 39 13.87 11.11 11.92
N VAL A 40 14.97 11.03 12.68
CA VAL A 40 14.99 10.41 14.02
C VAL A 40 14.74 11.54 15.02
N PRO A 41 13.52 11.61 15.62
CA PRO A 41 13.14 12.80 16.37
C PRO A 41 13.68 12.76 17.79
N ASP A 42 14.14 13.91 18.28
CA ASP A 42 14.42 14.21 19.69
C ASP A 42 13.32 15.06 20.35
N THR A 43 12.43 15.60 19.53
CA THR A 43 11.23 16.37 19.92
C THR A 43 10.10 16.05 18.96
N GLU A 44 8.85 16.40 19.33
CA GLU A 44 7.71 16.23 18.45
C GLU A 44 7.93 16.97 17.12
N PRO A 45 7.79 16.29 15.95
CA PRO A 45 7.78 16.96 14.66
C PRO A 45 6.62 17.97 14.55
N GLU A 46 6.71 18.90 13.60
CA GLU A 46 5.63 19.85 13.31
C GLU A 46 4.34 19.09 12.93
N GLU A 47 3.17 19.65 13.30
CA GLU A 47 1.87 18.95 13.12
C GLU A 47 1.55 18.60 11.67
N ASP A 48 2.08 19.35 10.71
CA ASP A 48 1.88 19.19 9.27
C ASP A 48 2.95 18.31 8.57
N TRP A 49 3.82 17.65 9.36
CA TRP A 49 4.93 16.85 8.83
C TRP A 49 4.50 15.80 7.79
N ASN A 50 3.26 15.32 7.81
CA ASN A 50 2.71 14.32 6.89
C ASN A 50 1.93 14.92 5.71
N MET A 51 1.82 16.27 5.64
CA MET A 51 1.09 16.98 4.58
C MET A 51 1.96 17.14 3.32
N LEU A 52 1.31 17.26 2.16
CA LEU A 52 1.99 17.41 0.87
C LEU A 52 2.88 18.68 0.83
N GLU A 53 2.39 19.77 1.37
CA GLU A 53 3.04 21.08 1.33
C GLU A 53 4.19 21.24 2.34
N TYR A 54 4.38 20.26 3.24
CA TYR A 54 5.44 20.32 4.24
C TYR A 54 6.83 20.21 3.58
N GLU A 55 7.73 21.12 3.93
CA GLU A 55 9.10 21.17 3.42
C GLU A 55 10.05 20.36 4.30
N SER A 56 10.38 19.15 3.88
CA SER A 56 11.31 18.24 4.59
C SER A 56 12.79 18.51 4.28
N SER A 57 13.15 19.71 3.82
CA SER A 57 14.54 20.06 3.45
C SER A 57 15.55 19.96 4.59
N ASN A 58 15.09 20.02 5.84
CA ASN A 58 15.90 19.88 7.05
C ASN A 58 16.04 18.42 7.52
N TRP A 59 15.30 17.48 6.90
CA TRP A 59 15.40 16.06 7.21
C TRP A 59 16.63 15.45 6.52
N LEU A 60 17.11 14.34 7.06
CA LEU A 60 18.16 13.56 6.40
C LEU A 60 17.59 12.85 5.17
N ASN A 61 18.46 12.40 4.26
CA ASN A 61 18.08 11.64 3.09
C ASN A 61 18.89 10.34 3.04
N GLY A 62 18.20 9.22 2.84
CA GLY A 62 18.81 7.90 2.80
C GLY A 62 18.02 6.92 1.94
N GLN A 63 18.64 5.79 1.61
CA GLN A 63 17.97 4.66 0.97
C GLN A 63 17.02 4.04 2.00
N GLY A 64 15.80 3.73 1.61
CA GLY A 64 14.79 3.13 2.48
C GLY A 64 15.19 1.73 2.97
N GLY A 65 14.40 1.19 3.90
CA GLY A 65 14.83 0.17 4.84
C GLY A 65 15.61 0.84 5.96
N PHE A 66 14.93 1.77 6.70
CA PHE A 66 15.54 2.44 7.85
C PHE A 66 15.37 1.58 9.08
N GLY A 67 16.45 1.33 9.79
CA GLY A 67 16.40 0.48 10.97
C GLY A 67 17.75 0.28 11.62
N TYR A 68 17.82 -0.70 12.48
CA TYR A 68 19.04 -1.18 13.14
C TYR A 68 18.83 -2.60 13.69
N GLY A 69 19.92 -3.37 13.86
CA GLY A 69 19.96 -4.59 14.66
C GLY A 69 20.06 -5.91 13.88
N ASP A 70 19.35 -6.06 12.77
CA ASP A 70 19.25 -7.31 11.98
C ASP A 70 20.14 -7.33 10.72
N GLY A 71 20.68 -6.17 10.30
CA GLY A 71 21.73 -6.08 9.26
C GLY A 71 21.22 -6.14 7.83
N ASP A 72 19.93 -5.91 7.60
CA ASP A 72 19.27 -5.78 6.30
C ASP A 72 18.91 -4.34 5.93
N ASP A 73 19.26 -3.37 6.80
CA ASP A 73 18.95 -1.96 6.65
C ASP A 73 19.63 -1.34 5.42
N GLY A 74 18.86 -0.66 4.57
CA GLY A 74 19.39 0.21 3.52
C GLY A 74 20.05 1.47 4.08
N THR A 75 19.50 1.99 5.18
CA THR A 75 20.07 3.09 5.98
C THR A 75 19.97 2.73 7.46
N ALA A 76 21.12 2.36 8.04
CA ALA A 76 21.19 2.12 9.48
C ALA A 76 21.06 3.45 10.26
N ILE A 77 20.19 3.45 11.28
CA ILE A 77 19.96 4.57 12.19
C ILE A 77 20.38 4.19 13.61
N ASP A 78 20.53 5.19 14.48
CA ASP A 78 20.76 4.93 15.89
C ASP A 78 19.49 4.38 16.56
N GLN A 79 19.67 3.60 17.63
CA GLN A 79 18.59 3.06 18.45
C GLN A 79 17.64 4.15 18.92
N THR A 80 16.34 4.00 18.64
CA THR A 80 15.32 5.02 18.85
C THR A 80 13.95 4.41 19.19
N ILE A 81 13.04 5.22 19.72
CA ILE A 81 11.62 4.88 19.84
C ILE A 81 10.90 5.00 18.52
N SER A 82 11.22 6.02 17.70
CA SER A 82 10.51 6.23 16.44
C SER A 82 11.40 6.79 15.35
N VAL A 83 10.99 6.58 14.11
CA VAL A 83 11.52 7.22 12.91
C VAL A 83 10.38 7.71 12.03
N TYR A 84 10.55 8.90 11.46
CA TYR A 84 9.58 9.51 10.54
C TYR A 84 10.16 9.52 9.14
N LEU A 85 9.35 9.09 8.17
CA LEU A 85 9.76 8.88 6.78
C LEU A 85 8.85 9.68 5.85
N ARG A 86 9.41 10.25 4.77
CA ARG A 86 8.65 10.95 3.73
C ARG A 86 9.18 10.59 2.36
N LYS A 87 8.29 10.21 1.45
CA LYS A 87 8.61 9.90 0.06
C LYS A 87 7.65 10.62 -0.88
N ASN A 88 8.16 11.53 -1.68
CA ASN A 88 7.37 12.12 -2.77
C ASN A 88 7.28 11.14 -3.94
N PHE A 89 6.10 11.08 -4.54
CA PHE A 89 5.84 10.32 -5.76
C PHE A 89 4.87 11.11 -6.66
N ASN A 90 4.87 10.81 -7.96
CA ASN A 90 4.02 11.52 -8.91
C ASN A 90 2.92 10.62 -9.45
N VAL A 91 1.72 11.15 -9.59
CA VAL A 91 0.57 10.52 -10.22
C VAL A 91 0.15 11.34 -11.44
N ASP A 92 0.27 10.80 -12.65
CA ASP A 92 -0.08 11.55 -13.87
C ASP A 92 -1.58 11.77 -13.97
N ASN A 93 -2.38 10.74 -13.68
CA ASN A 93 -3.83 10.82 -13.72
C ASN A 93 -4.45 9.84 -12.72
N VAL A 94 -5.02 10.38 -11.63
CA VAL A 94 -5.68 9.60 -10.58
C VAL A 94 -6.82 8.75 -11.14
N SER A 95 -7.57 9.26 -12.14
CA SER A 95 -8.71 8.53 -12.71
C SER A 95 -8.36 7.24 -13.45
N LEU A 96 -7.09 6.95 -13.68
CA LEU A 96 -6.61 5.70 -14.27
C LEU A 96 -6.25 4.63 -13.21
N ILE A 97 -6.23 5.01 -11.94
CA ILE A 97 -5.94 4.10 -10.83
C ILE A 97 -7.24 3.43 -10.41
N GLU A 98 -7.30 2.10 -10.48
CA GLU A 98 -8.47 1.31 -10.08
C GLU A 98 -8.41 0.90 -8.61
N ASP A 99 -7.22 0.45 -8.15
CA ASP A 99 -6.97 0.05 -6.76
C ASP A 99 -5.58 0.50 -6.32
N ALA A 100 -5.38 0.58 -4.99
CA ALA A 100 -4.11 0.90 -4.37
C ALA A 100 -3.84 0.00 -3.16
N ILE A 101 -2.58 -0.39 -2.98
CA ILE A 101 -2.13 -1.24 -1.88
C ILE A 101 -0.85 -0.68 -1.28
N LEU A 102 -0.83 -0.53 0.04
CA LEU A 102 0.38 -0.38 0.82
C LEU A 102 0.81 -1.77 1.33
N HIS A 103 2.03 -2.17 1.03
CA HIS A 103 2.68 -3.29 1.70
C HIS A 103 3.67 -2.74 2.71
N ALA A 104 3.62 -3.27 3.93
CA ALA A 104 4.45 -2.85 5.05
C ALA A 104 5.13 -4.06 5.70
N ASP A 105 6.44 -3.97 5.85
CA ASP A 105 7.25 -4.90 6.63
C ASP A 105 7.99 -4.05 7.66
N TYR A 106 7.63 -4.21 8.92
CA TYR A 106 7.95 -3.26 9.98
C TYR A 106 8.17 -3.97 11.33
N ASP A 107 8.91 -3.31 12.18
CA ASP A 107 9.18 -3.66 13.57
C ASP A 107 9.18 -2.36 14.41
N ASP A 108 8.30 -2.15 15.41
CA ASP A 108 7.18 -2.99 15.86
C ASP A 108 5.82 -2.49 15.35
N GLY A 109 5.68 -1.23 15.04
CA GLY A 109 4.42 -0.62 14.62
C GLY A 109 4.60 0.60 13.74
N PHE A 110 3.55 0.97 13.00
CA PHE A 110 3.59 2.11 12.10
C PHE A 110 2.23 2.78 11.92
N ILE A 111 2.26 4.01 11.41
CA ILE A 111 1.12 4.73 10.84
C ILE A 111 1.57 5.33 9.51
N ALA A 112 0.78 5.13 8.46
CA ALA A 112 1.04 5.65 7.12
C ALA A 112 -0.03 6.63 6.68
N TYR A 113 0.41 7.68 5.97
CA TYR A 113 -0.43 8.77 5.46
C TYR A 113 -0.13 9.03 3.99
N ILE A 114 -1.15 9.32 3.19
CA ILE A 114 -1.00 9.95 1.87
C ILE A 114 -1.57 11.36 1.97
N ASN A 115 -0.74 12.38 1.66
CA ASN A 115 -1.13 13.80 1.66
C ASN A 115 -1.84 14.22 2.97
N GLY A 116 -1.39 13.71 4.12
CA GLY A 116 -1.97 13.99 5.44
C GLY A 116 -3.15 13.09 5.85
N HIS A 117 -3.67 12.26 4.96
CA HIS A 117 -4.77 11.34 5.26
C HIS A 117 -4.22 9.98 5.71
N GLU A 118 -4.59 9.52 6.90
CA GLU A 118 -4.20 8.20 7.40
C GLU A 118 -4.80 7.10 6.52
N ILE A 119 -3.93 6.23 5.98
CA ILE A 119 -4.31 5.14 5.07
C ILE A 119 -4.13 3.76 5.68
N ALA A 120 -3.22 3.61 6.65
CA ALA A 120 -2.97 2.35 7.32
C ALA A 120 -2.33 2.59 8.68
N ARG A 121 -2.52 1.64 9.60
CA ARG A 121 -1.93 1.63 10.94
C ARG A 121 -1.78 0.20 11.43
N SER A 122 -0.68 -0.12 12.11
CA SER A 122 -0.56 -1.37 12.85
C SER A 122 -1.51 -1.42 14.05
N SER A 123 -2.07 -2.59 14.34
CA SER A 123 -3.11 -2.75 15.37
C SER A 123 -2.63 -2.51 16.81
N ASN A 124 -1.32 -2.47 17.03
CA ASN A 124 -0.66 -2.28 18.33
C ASN A 124 -0.26 -0.82 18.63
N LEU A 125 -0.65 0.15 17.77
CA LEU A 125 -0.27 1.56 17.90
C LEU A 125 -1.51 2.49 17.96
N GLY A 126 -2.48 2.21 18.84
CA GLY A 126 -3.69 2.99 19.05
C GLY A 126 -4.77 2.73 17.99
N ASN A 127 -5.82 3.57 17.97
CA ASN A 127 -6.90 3.48 16.99
C ASN A 127 -6.68 4.47 15.84
N GLN A 128 -7.32 4.22 14.70
CA GLN A 128 -7.28 5.13 13.57
C GLN A 128 -7.70 6.55 14.01
N GLY A 129 -6.89 7.54 13.64
CA GLY A 129 -7.07 8.94 13.98
C GLY A 129 -6.53 9.35 15.36
N ASP A 130 -6.09 8.40 16.21
CA ASP A 130 -5.41 8.76 17.47
C ASP A 130 -4.06 9.41 17.16
N PHE A 131 -3.77 10.54 17.81
CA PHE A 131 -2.44 11.14 17.78
C PHE A 131 -1.46 10.27 18.57
N ILE A 132 -0.33 9.93 17.96
CA ILE A 132 0.75 9.15 18.58
C ILE A 132 1.99 10.03 18.65
N ALA A 133 2.43 10.36 19.88
CA ALA A 133 3.61 11.20 20.08
C ALA A 133 4.90 10.45 19.68
N TYR A 134 5.93 11.18 19.25
CA TYR A 134 7.21 10.62 18.80
C TYR A 134 7.87 9.65 19.78
N ASN A 135 7.64 9.80 21.07
CA ASN A 135 8.18 8.96 22.15
C ASN A 135 7.20 7.89 22.67
N SER A 136 6.07 7.71 21.99
CA SER A 136 5.13 6.62 22.27
C SER A 136 5.68 5.29 21.78
N THR A 137 5.40 4.22 22.52
CA THR A 137 5.77 2.86 22.16
C THR A 137 4.55 2.07 21.72
N THR A 138 4.75 0.99 20.97
CA THR A 138 3.69 0.04 20.67
C THR A 138 3.23 -0.72 21.91
N SER A 139 2.03 -1.28 21.89
CA SER A 139 1.47 -2.05 23.01
C SER A 139 1.97 -3.49 23.06
N THR A 140 2.45 -4.01 21.94
CA THR A 140 3.03 -5.35 21.78
C THR A 140 4.12 -5.28 20.73
N ASP A 141 5.06 -6.21 20.79
CA ASP A 141 6.07 -6.48 19.77
C ASP A 141 5.45 -7.01 18.48
N HIS A 142 6.12 -6.72 17.38
CA HIS A 142 5.84 -7.24 16.04
C HIS A 142 7.16 -7.30 15.25
N GLU A 143 7.41 -8.42 14.60
CA GLU A 143 8.66 -8.68 13.88
C GLU A 143 8.49 -8.49 12.37
N ALA A 144 9.43 -7.81 11.74
CA ALA A 144 9.56 -7.76 10.29
C ALA A 144 9.85 -9.17 9.74
N SER A 145 9.53 -9.42 8.48
CA SER A 145 9.61 -10.76 7.93
C SER A 145 10.40 -10.87 6.61
N LEU A 146 10.57 -9.79 5.86
CA LEU A 146 11.25 -9.80 4.56
C LEU A 146 12.72 -10.27 4.68
N TYR A 147 13.44 -9.85 5.73
CA TYR A 147 14.86 -10.18 5.93
C TYR A 147 15.10 -11.69 6.04
N ASN A 148 14.11 -12.47 6.46
CA ASN A 148 14.19 -13.92 6.59
C ASN A 148 13.40 -14.68 5.51
N GLY A 149 12.97 -13.99 4.43
CA GLY A 149 12.26 -14.57 3.29
C GLY A 149 10.75 -14.69 3.48
N GLY A 150 10.18 -13.98 4.46
CA GLY A 150 8.73 -13.81 4.61
C GLY A 150 8.14 -12.80 3.63
N TYR A 151 6.93 -12.34 3.91
CA TYR A 151 6.18 -11.41 3.07
C TYR A 151 5.73 -10.23 3.91
N PRO A 152 5.69 -9.00 3.33
CA PRO A 152 5.15 -7.84 4.02
C PRO A 152 3.64 -7.98 4.23
N GLU A 153 3.10 -7.32 5.23
CA GLU A 153 1.66 -7.21 5.43
C GLU A 153 1.01 -6.36 4.35
N THR A 154 -0.25 -6.68 4.01
CA THR A 154 -1.01 -6.03 2.95
C THR A 154 -2.12 -5.16 3.51
N PHE A 155 -2.11 -3.87 3.16
CA PHE A 155 -3.13 -2.88 3.52
C PHE A 155 -3.79 -2.38 2.23
N ASN A 156 -5.02 -2.84 1.98
CA ASN A 156 -5.80 -2.37 0.83
C ASN A 156 -6.32 -0.96 1.12
N LEU A 157 -6.05 -0.02 0.23
CA LEU A 157 -6.63 1.31 0.30
C LEU A 157 -8.06 1.25 -0.25
N ASP A 158 -8.95 2.10 0.32
CA ASP A 158 -10.32 2.17 -0.17
C ASP A 158 -10.37 2.79 -1.58
N SER A 159 -10.64 1.95 -2.58
CA SER A 159 -10.70 2.35 -3.99
C SER A 159 -11.77 3.41 -4.27
N GLU A 160 -12.87 3.44 -3.50
CA GLU A 160 -13.93 4.45 -3.64
C GLU A 160 -13.48 5.85 -3.21
N ASN A 161 -12.37 5.96 -2.46
CA ASN A 161 -11.85 7.20 -1.90
C ASN A 161 -10.49 7.64 -2.47
N LEU A 162 -9.94 6.97 -3.49
CA LEU A 162 -8.62 7.31 -4.06
C LEU A 162 -8.55 8.76 -4.57
N ASP A 163 -9.63 9.27 -5.18
CA ASP A 163 -9.73 10.66 -5.64
C ASP A 163 -9.65 11.69 -4.50
N SER A 164 -9.93 11.29 -3.26
CA SER A 164 -9.80 12.14 -2.07
C SER A 164 -8.40 12.06 -1.44
N LEU A 165 -7.67 10.98 -1.69
CA LEU A 165 -6.33 10.73 -1.15
C LEU A 165 -5.23 11.24 -2.08
N LEU A 166 -5.40 11.08 -3.39
CA LEU A 166 -4.40 11.35 -4.41
C LEU A 166 -4.74 12.60 -5.20
N VAL A 167 -3.70 13.31 -5.67
CA VAL A 167 -3.85 14.41 -6.61
C VAL A 167 -3.03 14.14 -7.88
N ASN A 168 -3.45 14.70 -9.00
CA ASN A 168 -2.62 14.69 -10.20
C ASN A 168 -1.36 15.52 -9.95
N GLY A 169 -0.20 14.97 -10.28
CA GLY A 169 1.10 15.56 -10.00
C GLY A 169 1.73 14.98 -8.73
N SER A 170 2.36 15.84 -7.92
CA SER A 170 3.11 15.43 -6.74
C SER A 170 2.19 14.99 -5.60
N ASN A 171 2.54 13.90 -4.97
CA ASN A 171 1.93 13.35 -3.75
C ASN A 171 3.04 12.99 -2.76
N VAL A 172 2.70 12.76 -1.50
CA VAL A 172 3.61 12.29 -0.47
C VAL A 172 3.05 11.06 0.24
N LEU A 173 3.86 10.03 0.38
CA LEU A 173 3.68 8.97 1.37
C LEU A 173 4.52 9.34 2.59
N ALA A 174 3.88 9.52 3.74
CA ALA A 174 4.51 9.84 5.00
C ALA A 174 4.22 8.75 6.02
N ILE A 175 5.23 8.34 6.79
CA ILE A 175 5.13 7.20 7.70
C ILE A 175 5.84 7.53 8.99
N GLN A 176 5.24 7.17 10.14
CA GLN A 176 5.93 7.09 11.41
C GLN A 176 6.00 5.62 11.84
N VAL A 177 7.19 5.16 12.18
CA VAL A 177 7.44 3.80 12.71
C VAL A 177 7.80 3.92 14.17
N HIS A 178 7.26 3.03 14.99
CA HIS A 178 7.44 3.04 16.44
C HIS A 178 7.85 1.67 16.96
N ASN A 179 8.78 1.71 17.89
CA ASN A 179 9.32 0.56 18.56
C ASN A 179 8.52 0.23 19.84
N VAL A 180 8.56 -1.01 20.30
CA VAL A 180 7.97 -1.43 21.59
C VAL A 180 8.70 -0.82 22.80
N GLY A 181 9.95 -0.39 22.62
CA GLY A 181 10.71 0.29 23.65
C GLY A 181 12.10 0.72 23.20
N ILE A 182 12.67 1.69 23.94
CA ILE A 182 14.01 2.22 23.64
C ILE A 182 15.12 1.16 23.72
N ASN A 183 14.89 0.04 24.39
CA ASN A 183 15.85 -1.04 24.54
C ASN A 183 15.57 -2.22 23.59
N SER A 184 14.69 -2.05 22.59
CA SER A 184 14.51 -3.08 21.56
C SER A 184 15.80 -3.36 20.84
N SER A 185 16.02 -4.62 20.45
CA SER A 185 17.25 -5.07 19.76
C SER A 185 17.37 -4.55 18.35
N ASP A 186 16.24 -4.24 17.73
CA ASP A 186 16.08 -3.91 16.31
C ASP A 186 14.92 -2.93 16.07
N LEU A 187 14.83 -2.47 14.85
CA LEU A 187 13.74 -1.74 14.23
C LEU A 187 13.86 -1.92 12.71
N SER A 188 12.77 -2.23 12.04
CA SER A 188 12.73 -2.33 10.58
C SER A 188 11.60 -1.50 9.98
N SER A 189 11.82 -0.94 8.76
CA SER A 189 10.82 -0.11 8.09
C SER A 189 10.91 -0.24 6.57
N ASN A 190 10.17 -1.20 6.01
CA ASN A 190 10.13 -1.45 4.57
C ASN A 190 8.72 -1.24 4.02
N PHE A 191 8.53 -0.24 3.15
CA PHE A 191 7.20 0.12 2.63
C PHE A 191 7.19 0.17 1.12
N PHE A 192 6.09 -0.35 0.52
CA PHE A 192 5.87 -0.38 -0.92
C PHE A 192 4.47 0.14 -1.22
N LEU A 193 4.33 1.05 -2.17
CA LEU A 193 3.03 1.53 -2.63
C LEU A 193 2.82 1.10 -4.07
N SER A 194 1.76 0.34 -4.31
CA SER A 194 1.41 -0.19 -5.62
C SER A 194 0.01 0.22 -6.04
N PHE A 195 -0.16 0.46 -7.33
CA PHE A 195 -1.43 0.82 -7.97
C PHE A 195 -1.79 -0.18 -9.06
N SER A 196 -3.08 -0.39 -9.27
CA SER A 196 -3.60 -1.15 -10.40
C SER A 196 -4.18 -0.25 -11.48
N PHE A 197 -4.09 -0.70 -12.74
CA PHE A 197 -4.51 -0.01 -13.94
C PHE A 197 -5.21 -0.96 -14.90
N ASN A 198 -6.12 -0.43 -15.73
CA ASN A 198 -6.76 -1.20 -16.81
C ASN A 198 -5.89 -1.26 -18.09
N ASP A 199 -4.78 -0.55 -18.15
CA ASP A 199 -3.83 -0.57 -19.25
C ASP A 199 -2.37 -0.45 -18.74
N ASP A 200 -1.39 -0.73 -19.60
CA ASP A 200 0.04 -0.67 -19.28
C ASP A 200 0.67 0.69 -19.65
N SER A 201 -0.08 1.77 -19.60
CA SER A 201 0.42 3.12 -19.91
C SER A 201 1.22 3.76 -18.77
N SER A 202 1.26 3.14 -17.61
CA SER A 202 1.95 3.64 -16.42
C SER A 202 3.47 3.55 -16.56
N TYR A 203 4.19 4.60 -16.14
CA TYR A 203 5.66 4.62 -16.06
C TYR A 203 6.22 4.00 -14.76
N TYR A 204 5.36 3.49 -13.89
CA TYR A 204 5.80 2.85 -12.65
C TYR A 204 6.49 1.51 -12.91
N ARG A 205 7.30 1.09 -11.95
CA ARG A 205 8.07 -0.15 -12.03
C ARG A 205 7.17 -1.39 -11.94
N PRO A 206 7.58 -2.55 -12.47
CA PRO A 206 6.90 -3.82 -12.22
C PRO A 206 6.76 -4.04 -10.70
N VAL A 207 5.76 -4.79 -10.27
CA VAL A 207 5.63 -5.20 -8.86
C VAL A 207 6.79 -6.10 -8.44
N PRO A 208 7.16 -6.15 -7.13
CA PRO A 208 8.14 -7.10 -6.61
C PRO A 208 7.75 -8.56 -6.89
N ASP A 209 8.72 -9.47 -6.96
CA ASP A 209 8.50 -10.90 -7.26
C ASP A 209 7.58 -11.61 -6.24
N TRP A 210 7.55 -11.13 -5.01
CA TRP A 210 6.68 -11.65 -3.95
C TRP A 210 5.25 -11.11 -4.01
N PHE A 211 4.97 -10.07 -4.80
CA PHE A 211 3.66 -9.44 -4.87
C PHE A 211 2.60 -10.42 -5.39
N THR A 212 1.50 -10.53 -4.66
CA THR A 212 0.35 -11.30 -5.07
C THR A 212 -0.84 -10.35 -5.27
N PRO A 213 -1.35 -10.18 -6.51
CA PRO A 213 -2.52 -9.34 -6.74
C PRO A 213 -3.71 -9.82 -5.90
N PRO A 214 -4.53 -8.90 -5.35
CA PRO A 214 -5.78 -9.27 -4.71
C PRO A 214 -6.66 -10.07 -5.65
N PHE A 215 -7.30 -11.13 -5.14
CA PHE A 215 -8.21 -11.92 -5.95
C PHE A 215 -9.50 -11.13 -6.19
N ASN A 216 -9.73 -10.69 -7.43
CA ASN A 216 -10.97 -10.01 -7.82
C ASN A 216 -12.02 -11.03 -8.24
N PHE A 217 -12.99 -11.33 -7.37
CA PHE A 217 -14.08 -12.26 -7.63
C PHE A 217 -14.97 -11.85 -8.81
N SER A 218 -15.02 -10.56 -9.17
CA SER A 218 -15.82 -10.07 -10.29
C SER A 218 -15.31 -10.54 -11.65
N LEU A 219 -14.04 -10.95 -11.74
CA LEU A 219 -13.40 -11.47 -12.95
C LEU A 219 -13.46 -13.00 -13.08
N SER A 220 -14.04 -13.70 -12.10
CA SER A 220 -14.13 -15.16 -12.13
C SER A 220 -15.30 -15.62 -12.99
N ASN A 221 -15.02 -16.42 -14.03
CA ASN A 221 -16.05 -17.16 -14.78
C ASN A 221 -16.51 -18.44 -14.06
N LEU A 222 -16.01 -18.71 -12.86
CA LEU A 222 -16.37 -19.88 -12.05
C LEU A 222 -17.51 -19.53 -11.10
N PRO A 223 -18.39 -20.49 -10.76
CA PRO A 223 -19.40 -20.29 -9.73
C PRO A 223 -18.73 -19.94 -8.40
N ILE A 224 -19.08 -18.78 -7.82
CA ILE A 224 -18.56 -18.35 -6.52
C ILE A 224 -19.46 -18.95 -5.43
N ILE A 225 -18.87 -19.71 -4.52
CA ILE A 225 -19.55 -20.22 -3.32
C ILE A 225 -19.10 -19.37 -2.14
N ASN A 226 -19.98 -18.49 -1.66
CA ASN A 226 -19.76 -17.77 -0.42
C ASN A 226 -20.12 -18.66 0.78
N ILE A 227 -19.14 -19.01 1.59
CA ILE A 227 -19.37 -19.76 2.85
C ILE A 227 -19.29 -18.74 3.99
N ASN A 228 -20.47 -18.33 4.49
CA ASN A 228 -20.54 -17.55 5.72
C ASN A 228 -20.44 -18.50 6.92
N THR A 229 -19.33 -18.49 7.62
CA THR A 229 -19.19 -19.18 8.92
C THR A 229 -19.63 -18.19 10.02
N TYR A 230 -20.82 -18.43 10.57
CA TYR A 230 -21.23 -17.74 11.81
C TYR A 230 -20.54 -18.45 13.00
N ASN A 231 -19.75 -17.69 13.78
CA ASN A 231 -19.32 -18.07 15.13
C ASN A 231 -20.29 -17.54 16.15
#